data_4b49c5b7f474b29fe42182314cf91fa3
#
_entry.id   4b49c5b7f474b29fe42182314cf91fa3
#
_cell.length_a   1.000
_cell.length_b   1.000
_cell.length_c   1.000
_cell.angle_alpha   90.00
_cell.angle_beta   90.00
_cell.angle_gamma   90.00
#
_symmetry.space_group_name_H-M   'P 1'
#
loop_
_entity.id
_entity.type
_entity.pdbx_description
1 polymer ?
#
loop_
_entity_poly.entity_id
_entity_poly.type
_entity_poly.pdbx_seq_one_letter_code
_entity_poly.pdbx_strand_id
1 'polypeptide(L)'
;DIKDLYVRLALPYVPRILHLIDQNPYSSTYGCFDRAYWHYRTMDFPCGMSQEMVLLLALVYAKEYPGNPFYHVSRIRELSVAAINFMIKSSHPDGTCDDYFPYERAMGALVFSLYAATESYLSLGMDEEEVASFFLKRIKHLDKENETGRLGNHQALAALASYNVYLITNLS
;
A
#
# COMPACT_ATOMS: atom_id res chain seq x y z
N ASP A 1 10.25 -8.78 -24.57
CA ASP A 1 9.69 -9.59 -23.49
C ASP A 1 8.36 -8.98 -23.02
N ILE A 2 7.42 -9.82 -22.57
CA ILE A 2 6.11 -9.35 -22.07
C ILE A 2 6.26 -8.45 -20.84
N LYS A 3 7.26 -8.69 -19.99
CA LYS A 3 7.63 -7.81 -18.86
C LYS A 3 7.95 -6.40 -19.33
N ASP A 4 8.76 -6.26 -20.38
CA ASP A 4 9.16 -4.96 -20.90
C ASP A 4 7.97 -4.17 -21.44
N LEU A 5 6.97 -4.87 -21.98
CA LEU A 5 5.72 -4.23 -22.40
C LEU A 5 4.97 -3.63 -21.22
N TYR A 6 4.76 -4.40 -20.14
CA TYR A 6 4.09 -3.91 -18.94
C TYR A 6 4.85 -2.77 -18.27
N VAL A 7 6.18 -2.87 -18.18
CA VAL A 7 7.03 -1.79 -17.64
C VAL A 7 6.87 -0.50 -18.44
N ARG A 8 6.93 -0.59 -19.77
CA ARG A 8 6.75 0.60 -20.65
C ARG A 8 5.36 1.22 -20.53
N LEU A 9 4.34 0.41 -20.24
CA LEU A 9 2.99 0.90 -19.98
C LEU A 9 2.85 1.55 -18.60
N ALA A 10 3.54 1.02 -17.58
CA ALA A 10 3.42 1.49 -16.19
C ALA A 10 4.28 2.73 -15.89
N LEU A 11 5.52 2.79 -16.37
CA LEU A 11 6.46 3.88 -16.06
C LEU A 11 5.92 5.30 -16.31
N PRO A 12 5.17 5.58 -17.39
CA PRO A 12 4.62 6.93 -17.63
C PRO A 12 3.60 7.37 -16.56
N TYR A 13 3.06 6.43 -15.77
CA TYR A 13 2.12 6.76 -14.69
C TYR A 13 2.81 7.13 -13.38
N VAL A 14 4.10 6.82 -13.19
CA VAL A 14 4.81 7.15 -11.95
C VAL A 14 4.75 8.63 -11.59
N PRO A 15 4.95 9.61 -12.52
CA PRO A 15 4.79 11.03 -12.19
C PRO A 15 3.37 11.38 -11.71
N ARG A 16 2.34 10.73 -12.26
CA ARG A 16 0.94 10.93 -11.81
C ARG A 16 0.73 10.40 -10.40
N ILE A 17 1.26 9.23 -10.09
CA ILE A 17 1.20 8.63 -8.74
C ILE A 17 1.96 9.51 -7.73
N LEU A 18 3.14 10.02 -8.10
CA LEU A 18 3.89 10.97 -7.29
C LEU A 18 3.14 12.30 -7.07
N HIS A 19 2.21 12.66 -7.96
CA HIS A 19 1.35 13.82 -7.78
C HIS A 19 0.16 13.56 -6.85
N LEU A 20 -0.20 12.29 -6.62
CA LEU A 20 -1.28 11.94 -5.70
C LEU A 20 -0.84 11.96 -4.24
N ILE A 21 0.40 11.59 -3.95
CA ILE A 21 0.90 11.44 -2.58
C ILE A 21 1.20 12.80 -1.92
N ASP A 22 0.82 12.95 -0.65
CA ASP A 22 1.31 14.07 0.18
C ASP A 22 2.80 13.87 0.48
N GLN A 23 3.61 14.75 -0.08
CA GLN A 23 5.06 14.69 0.00
C GLN A 23 5.67 15.58 1.09
N ASN A 24 4.85 16.28 1.87
CA ASN A 24 5.31 17.17 2.92
C ASN A 24 5.57 16.40 4.23
N PRO A 25 6.82 16.21 4.67
CA PRO A 25 7.14 15.45 5.88
C PRO A 25 6.62 16.10 7.17
N TYR A 26 6.25 17.36 7.12
CA TYR A 26 5.66 18.09 8.26
C TYR A 26 4.12 18.02 8.27
N SER A 27 3.51 17.44 7.25
CA SER A 27 2.07 17.27 7.18
C SER A 27 1.60 16.10 8.05
N SER A 28 0.44 16.25 8.68
CA SER A 28 -0.22 15.15 9.37
C SER A 28 -0.66 14.02 8.43
N THR A 29 -0.69 14.28 7.12
CA THR A 29 -1.11 13.36 6.06
C THR A 29 0.06 12.91 5.17
N TYR A 30 1.31 13.11 5.63
CA TYR A 30 2.50 12.67 4.89
C TYR A 30 2.40 11.20 4.50
N GLY A 31 2.52 10.90 3.21
CA GLY A 31 2.39 9.56 2.65
C GLY A 31 0.97 9.18 2.20
N CYS A 32 -0.03 10.03 2.38
CA CYS A 32 -1.41 9.80 1.92
C CYS A 32 -1.53 9.96 0.40
N PHE A 33 -2.10 8.97 -0.29
CA PHE A 33 -2.39 9.06 -1.72
C PHE A 33 -3.77 9.66 -2.03
N ASP A 34 -4.67 9.72 -1.06
CA ASP A 34 -6.02 10.23 -1.27
C ASP A 34 -6.04 11.77 -1.28
N ARG A 35 -5.99 12.36 -2.48
CA ARG A 35 -6.04 13.83 -2.66
C ARG A 35 -7.38 14.43 -2.27
N ALA A 36 -8.47 13.70 -2.33
CA ALA A 36 -9.77 14.22 -1.86
C ALA A 36 -9.71 14.48 -0.36
N TYR A 37 -9.01 13.63 0.38
CA TYR A 37 -8.81 13.80 1.82
C TYR A 37 -7.72 14.84 2.15
N TRP A 38 -6.48 14.65 1.70
CA TRP A 38 -5.37 15.46 2.19
C TRP A 38 -5.23 16.82 1.53
N HIS A 39 -5.60 16.94 0.22
CA HIS A 39 -5.40 18.17 -0.55
C HIS A 39 -6.68 18.99 -0.73
N TYR A 40 -7.70 18.38 -1.32
CA TYR A 40 -8.95 19.10 -1.64
C TYR A 40 -9.86 19.27 -0.43
N ARG A 41 -9.68 18.48 0.62
CA ARG A 41 -10.49 18.51 1.84
C ARG A 41 -11.99 18.33 1.57
N THR A 42 -12.32 17.48 0.60
CA THR A 42 -13.69 17.12 0.23
C THR A 42 -14.17 15.84 0.89
N MET A 43 -13.25 15.13 1.59
CA MET A 43 -13.54 13.92 2.36
C MET A 43 -13.04 14.09 3.79
N ASP A 44 -13.77 13.54 4.76
CA ASP A 44 -13.45 13.61 6.18
C ASP A 44 -12.58 12.45 6.68
N PHE A 45 -12.42 11.41 5.87
CA PHE A 45 -11.58 10.24 6.14
C PHE A 45 -10.83 9.84 4.87
N PRO A 46 -9.64 9.21 5.00
CA PRO A 46 -8.89 8.74 3.84
C PRO A 46 -9.45 7.42 3.30
N CYS A 47 -9.57 7.33 1.98
CA CYS A 47 -9.84 6.07 1.28
C CYS A 47 -8.65 5.11 1.46
N GLY A 48 -8.87 3.99 2.16
CA GLY A 48 -7.82 2.99 2.41
C GLY A 48 -7.32 2.29 1.15
N MET A 49 -8.18 2.15 0.12
CA MET A 49 -7.80 1.61 -1.18
C MET A 49 -6.72 2.44 -1.87
N SER A 50 -6.73 3.76 -1.71
CA SER A 50 -5.74 4.64 -2.35
C SER A 50 -4.29 4.32 -1.97
N GLN A 51 -4.05 3.68 -0.83
CA GLN A 51 -2.70 3.32 -0.38
C GLN A 51 -2.08 2.16 -1.17
N GLU A 52 -2.83 1.43 -2.00
CA GLU A 52 -2.28 0.42 -2.91
C GLU A 52 -1.25 0.99 -3.91
N MET A 53 -1.32 2.28 -4.18
CA MET A 53 -0.38 2.99 -5.07
C MET A 53 1.08 2.91 -4.60
N VAL A 54 1.33 2.58 -3.34
CA VAL A 54 2.69 2.39 -2.81
C VAL A 54 3.47 1.33 -3.57
N LEU A 55 2.80 0.28 -4.05
CA LEU A 55 3.45 -0.83 -4.75
C LEU A 55 4.20 -0.37 -6.00
N LEU A 56 3.59 0.52 -6.80
CA LEU A 56 4.28 1.03 -7.99
C LEU A 56 5.56 1.78 -7.61
N LEU A 57 5.52 2.62 -6.58
CA LEU A 57 6.70 3.37 -6.12
C LEU A 57 7.80 2.42 -5.60
N ALA A 58 7.43 1.44 -4.80
CA ALA A 58 8.37 0.46 -4.26
C ALA A 58 9.04 -0.35 -5.39
N LEU A 59 8.28 -0.81 -6.38
CA LEU A 59 8.79 -1.58 -7.50
C LEU A 59 9.74 -0.77 -8.39
N VAL A 60 9.41 0.49 -8.72
CA VAL A 60 10.32 1.33 -9.55
C VAL A 60 11.57 1.76 -8.79
N TYR A 61 11.52 1.82 -7.47
CA TYR A 61 12.71 2.01 -6.65
C TYR A 61 13.59 0.76 -6.63
N ALA A 62 13.00 -0.41 -6.37
CA ALA A 62 13.74 -1.64 -6.06
C ALA A 62 14.21 -2.41 -7.30
N LYS A 63 13.59 -2.20 -8.46
CA LYS A 63 13.86 -2.99 -9.66
C LYS A 63 14.46 -2.13 -10.77
N GLU A 64 15.56 -2.63 -11.32
CA GLU A 64 16.14 -2.05 -12.52
C GLU A 64 15.34 -2.49 -13.76
N TYR A 65 14.56 -1.56 -14.30
CA TYR A 65 13.80 -1.76 -15.53
C TYR A 65 14.36 -0.89 -16.64
N PRO A 66 14.33 -1.31 -17.90
CA PRO A 66 14.73 -0.47 -19.03
C PRO A 66 13.97 0.85 -19.07
N GLY A 67 14.71 1.97 -19.04
CA GLY A 67 14.14 3.31 -19.06
C GLY A 67 13.55 3.80 -17.73
N ASN A 68 13.77 3.11 -16.63
CA ASN A 68 13.33 3.51 -15.29
C ASN A 68 14.26 4.56 -14.67
N PRO A 69 13.86 5.85 -14.56
CA PRO A 69 14.70 6.89 -13.96
C PRO A 69 14.59 6.91 -12.42
N PHE A 70 13.75 6.08 -11.82
CA PHE A 70 13.43 6.08 -10.38
C PHE A 70 14.21 5.01 -9.60
N TYR A 71 14.97 4.17 -10.29
CA TYR A 71 15.75 3.10 -9.67
C TYR A 71 16.75 3.65 -8.65
N HIS A 72 16.65 3.16 -7.41
CA HIS A 72 17.45 3.59 -6.25
C HIS A 72 17.41 5.10 -5.95
N VAL A 73 16.40 5.84 -6.42
CA VAL A 73 16.20 7.24 -6.03
C VAL A 73 15.68 7.30 -4.58
N SER A 74 16.50 7.81 -3.66
CA SER A 74 16.20 7.82 -2.21
C SER A 74 14.84 8.42 -1.89
N ARG A 75 14.45 9.50 -2.59
CA ARG A 75 13.15 10.14 -2.38
C ARG A 75 11.97 9.21 -2.67
N ILE A 76 12.08 8.32 -3.64
CA ILE A 76 11.04 7.33 -3.94
C ILE A 76 10.90 6.34 -2.78
N ARG A 77 12.03 5.86 -2.21
CA ARG A 77 12.02 5.00 -1.02
C ARG A 77 11.38 5.70 0.18
N GLU A 78 11.78 6.94 0.46
CA GLU A 78 11.22 7.75 1.56
C GLU A 78 9.70 7.87 1.46
N LEU A 79 9.19 8.19 0.27
CA LEU A 79 7.74 8.31 0.02
C LEU A 79 7.03 6.98 0.15
N SER A 80 7.64 5.87 -0.29
CA SER A 80 7.06 4.53 -0.13
C SER A 80 6.95 4.13 1.34
N VAL A 81 7.99 4.38 2.14
CA VAL A 81 7.96 4.16 3.60
C VAL A 81 6.92 5.06 4.26
N ALA A 82 6.86 6.34 3.89
CA ALA A 82 5.85 7.26 4.40
C ALA A 82 4.42 6.79 4.11
N ALA A 83 4.19 6.21 2.92
CA ALA A 83 2.88 5.68 2.55
C ALA A 83 2.46 4.47 3.40
N ILE A 84 3.39 3.56 3.69
CA ILE A 84 3.14 2.43 4.60
C ILE A 84 2.83 2.95 6.02
N ASN A 85 3.61 3.91 6.51
CA ASN A 85 3.39 4.51 7.83
C ASN A 85 2.05 5.27 7.91
N PHE A 86 1.65 5.96 6.83
CA PHE A 86 0.34 6.60 6.78
C PHE A 86 -0.78 5.57 6.81
N MET A 87 -0.65 4.43 6.12
CA MET A 87 -1.62 3.33 6.18
C MET A 87 -1.83 2.86 7.63
N ILE A 88 -0.75 2.66 8.39
CA ILE A 88 -0.82 2.27 9.80
C ILE A 88 -1.58 3.33 10.60
N LYS A 89 -1.16 4.58 10.46
CA LYS A 89 -1.70 5.74 11.19
C LYS A 89 -3.20 5.98 10.92
N SER A 90 -3.65 5.74 9.70
CA SER A 90 -5.03 6.01 9.26
C SER A 90 -5.98 4.83 9.46
N SER A 91 -5.47 3.67 9.87
CA SER A 91 -6.28 2.47 10.12
C SER A 91 -7.00 2.55 11.45
N HIS A 92 -8.14 1.86 11.54
CA HIS A 92 -8.82 1.61 12.80
C HIS A 92 -7.95 0.78 13.77
N PRO A 93 -8.25 0.78 15.07
CA PRO A 93 -7.47 0.02 16.06
C PRO A 93 -7.37 -1.48 15.79
N ASP A 94 -8.33 -2.06 15.07
CA ASP A 94 -8.34 -3.47 14.65
C ASP A 94 -7.55 -3.73 13.34
N GLY A 95 -6.99 -2.68 12.72
CA GLY A 95 -6.24 -2.73 11.48
C GLY A 95 -7.08 -2.56 10.21
N THR A 96 -8.41 -2.44 10.32
CA THR A 96 -9.29 -2.18 9.17
C THR A 96 -9.17 -0.75 8.67
N CYS A 97 -9.69 -0.49 7.48
CA CYS A 97 -9.76 0.84 6.88
C CYS A 97 -11.09 1.04 6.15
N ASP A 98 -11.41 2.30 5.89
CA ASP A 98 -12.62 2.69 5.19
C ASP A 98 -12.33 2.96 3.70
N ASP A 99 -13.33 2.84 2.85
CA ASP A 99 -13.25 3.11 1.41
C ASP A 99 -14.30 4.14 0.96
N TYR A 100 -15.57 3.77 0.96
CA TYR A 100 -16.65 4.64 0.51
C TYR A 100 -17.37 5.36 1.64
N PHE A 101 -17.42 4.77 2.84
CA PHE A 101 -18.16 5.29 3.98
C PHE A 101 -17.31 5.28 5.25
N PRO A 102 -17.46 6.26 6.15
CA PRO A 102 -16.76 6.25 7.42
C PRO A 102 -17.24 5.06 8.27
N TYR A 103 -16.30 4.40 8.92
CA TYR A 103 -16.52 3.19 9.73
C TYR A 103 -17.03 1.96 8.97
N GLU A 104 -16.90 1.96 7.65
CA GLU A 104 -17.27 0.84 6.77
C GLU A 104 -16.45 -0.41 7.04
N ARG A 105 -15.16 -0.25 7.39
CA ARG A 105 -14.21 -1.35 7.57
C ARG A 105 -14.12 -2.24 6.33
N ALA A 106 -13.92 -1.61 5.19
CA ALA A 106 -14.00 -2.20 3.86
C ALA A 106 -12.99 -3.34 3.67
N MET A 107 -13.49 -4.55 3.51
CA MET A 107 -12.65 -5.74 3.29
C MET A 107 -11.82 -5.63 2.00
N GLY A 108 -12.42 -5.14 0.91
CA GLY A 108 -11.71 -4.91 -0.35
C GLY A 108 -10.52 -3.96 -0.16
N ALA A 109 -10.75 -2.78 0.41
CA ALA A 109 -9.69 -1.80 0.66
C ALA A 109 -8.58 -2.37 1.56
N LEU A 110 -8.95 -3.16 2.59
CA LEU A 110 -7.99 -3.83 3.44
C LEU A 110 -7.10 -4.80 2.68
N VAL A 111 -7.70 -5.67 1.85
CA VAL A 111 -6.97 -6.74 1.13
C VAL A 111 -6.03 -6.15 0.08
N PHE A 112 -6.51 -5.23 -0.76
CA PHE A 112 -5.71 -4.60 -1.81
C PHE A 112 -4.54 -3.79 -1.23
N SER A 113 -4.82 -2.95 -0.24
CA SER A 113 -3.77 -2.14 0.39
C SER A 113 -2.78 -2.99 1.20
N LEU A 114 -3.22 -4.09 1.83
CA LEU A 114 -2.35 -5.01 2.54
C LEU A 114 -1.39 -5.74 1.58
N TYR A 115 -1.91 -6.28 0.47
CA TYR A 115 -1.06 -6.90 -0.54
C TYR A 115 -0.01 -5.93 -1.07
N ALA A 116 -0.44 -4.73 -1.46
CA ALA A 116 0.46 -3.69 -1.95
C ALA A 116 1.55 -3.31 -0.93
N ALA A 117 1.17 -3.16 0.35
CA ALA A 117 2.10 -2.78 1.40
C ALA A 117 3.09 -3.89 1.75
N THR A 118 2.65 -5.15 1.84
CA THR A 118 3.53 -6.30 2.15
C THR A 118 4.51 -6.57 1.03
N GLU A 119 4.08 -6.49 -0.23
CA GLU A 119 4.97 -6.61 -1.39
C GLU A 119 5.98 -5.46 -1.43
N SER A 120 5.55 -4.25 -1.09
CA SER A 120 6.43 -3.08 -0.99
C SER A 120 7.46 -3.23 0.13
N TYR A 121 7.04 -3.70 1.30
CA TYR A 121 7.91 -3.96 2.44
C TYR A 121 9.06 -4.91 2.08
N LEU A 122 8.74 -6.05 1.45
CA LEU A 122 9.72 -7.02 0.98
C LEU A 122 10.63 -6.43 -0.10
N SER A 123 10.07 -5.71 -1.07
CA SER A 123 10.84 -5.10 -2.17
C SER A 123 11.78 -4.01 -1.70
N LEU A 124 11.44 -3.26 -0.65
CA LEU A 124 12.25 -2.19 -0.06
C LEU A 124 13.30 -2.71 0.94
N GLY A 125 13.27 -4.00 1.28
CA GLY A 125 14.12 -4.58 2.31
C GLY A 125 13.89 -3.94 3.68
N MET A 126 12.63 -3.71 4.04
CA MET A 126 12.25 -3.18 5.35
C MET A 126 12.34 -4.28 6.41
N ASP A 127 12.60 -3.87 7.68
CA ASP A 127 12.75 -4.77 8.83
C ASP A 127 12.10 -4.25 10.12
N GLU A 128 11.20 -3.24 9.99
CA GLU A 128 10.53 -2.60 11.12
C GLU A 128 9.47 -3.52 11.75
N GLU A 129 9.70 -3.95 12.99
CA GLU A 129 8.82 -4.87 13.75
C GLU A 129 7.39 -4.31 13.93
N GLU A 130 7.25 -3.00 14.10
CA GLU A 130 5.95 -2.34 14.24
C GLU A 130 5.10 -2.52 12.98
N VAL A 131 5.72 -2.39 11.80
CA VAL A 131 5.05 -2.58 10.50
C VAL A 131 4.66 -4.05 10.32
N ALA A 132 5.56 -4.98 10.62
CA ALA A 132 5.29 -6.42 10.55
C ALA A 132 4.13 -6.82 11.48
N SER A 133 4.11 -6.30 12.70
CA SER A 133 3.04 -6.52 13.67
C SER A 133 1.69 -5.98 13.19
N PHE A 134 1.68 -4.83 12.50
CA PHE A 134 0.47 -4.29 11.90
C PHE A 134 -0.07 -5.18 10.77
N PHE A 135 0.80 -5.70 9.91
CA PHE A 135 0.40 -6.63 8.86
C PHE A 135 -0.20 -7.91 9.44
N LEU A 136 0.42 -8.45 10.48
CA LEU A 136 -0.11 -9.62 11.18
C LEU A 136 -1.50 -9.35 11.81
N LYS A 137 -1.73 -8.14 12.33
CA LYS A 137 -3.05 -7.72 12.85
C LYS A 137 -4.11 -7.76 11.74
N ARG A 138 -3.81 -7.27 10.54
CA ARG A 138 -4.71 -7.32 9.39
C ARG A 138 -5.03 -8.75 8.95
N ILE A 139 -4.02 -9.64 8.90
CA ILE A 139 -4.24 -11.06 8.58
C ILE A 139 -5.14 -11.73 9.62
N LYS A 140 -4.94 -11.46 10.91
CA LYS A 140 -5.82 -11.98 11.97
C LYS A 140 -7.27 -11.48 11.85
N HIS A 141 -7.48 -10.29 11.30
CA HIS A 141 -8.81 -9.78 10.98
C HIS A 141 -9.41 -10.55 9.81
N LEU A 142 -8.66 -10.73 8.71
CA LEU A 142 -9.09 -11.49 7.52
C LEU A 142 -9.45 -12.95 7.84
N ASP A 143 -8.78 -13.58 8.79
CA ASP A 143 -9.05 -14.96 9.23
C ASP A 143 -10.42 -15.08 9.94
N LYS A 144 -10.87 -14.01 10.60
CA LYS A 144 -12.13 -14.00 11.36
C LYS A 144 -13.33 -13.56 10.54
N GLU A 145 -13.12 -12.67 9.59
CA GLU A 145 -14.17 -12.02 8.82
C GLU A 145 -14.20 -12.59 7.40
N ASN A 146 -15.36 -13.12 7.00
CA ASN A 146 -15.56 -13.57 5.63
C ASN A 146 -16.31 -12.50 4.83
N GLU A 147 -15.77 -12.14 3.69
CA GLU A 147 -16.46 -11.29 2.74
C GLU A 147 -17.70 -12.01 2.17
N THR A 148 -18.86 -11.36 2.23
CA THR A 148 -20.13 -11.94 1.77
C THR A 148 -20.16 -12.13 0.24
N GLY A 149 -19.42 -11.30 -0.49
CA GLY A 149 -19.38 -11.29 -1.96
C GLY A 149 -18.57 -12.42 -2.60
N ARG A 150 -17.68 -13.09 -1.88
CA ARG A 150 -16.75 -14.15 -2.36
C ARG A 150 -16.06 -13.78 -3.67
N LEU A 151 -15.58 -12.56 -3.78
CA LEU A 151 -14.89 -12.07 -4.97
C LEU A 151 -13.53 -12.77 -5.14
N GLY A 152 -13.33 -13.44 -6.27
CA GLY A 152 -12.14 -14.25 -6.52
C GLY A 152 -10.82 -13.47 -6.46
N ASN A 153 -10.83 -12.20 -6.92
CA ASN A 153 -9.67 -11.30 -6.82
C ASN A 153 -9.34 -10.93 -5.36
N HIS A 154 -10.34 -10.69 -4.51
CA HIS A 154 -10.13 -10.42 -3.08
C HIS A 154 -9.52 -11.65 -2.38
N GLN A 155 -10.02 -12.84 -2.67
CA GLN A 155 -9.49 -14.09 -2.11
C GLN A 155 -8.06 -14.36 -2.57
N ALA A 156 -7.75 -14.14 -3.86
CA ALA A 156 -6.40 -14.31 -4.38
C ALA A 156 -5.41 -13.34 -3.72
N LEU A 157 -5.78 -12.07 -3.58
CA LEU A 157 -4.93 -11.08 -2.92
C LEU A 157 -4.79 -11.34 -1.41
N ALA A 158 -5.84 -11.81 -0.74
CA ALA A 158 -5.76 -12.22 0.66
C ALA A 158 -4.76 -13.37 0.85
N ALA A 159 -4.79 -14.37 -0.04
CA ALA A 159 -3.82 -15.47 -0.01
C ALA A 159 -2.37 -14.99 -0.26
N LEU A 160 -2.16 -14.12 -1.24
CA LEU A 160 -0.84 -13.54 -1.52
C LEU A 160 -0.34 -12.66 -0.37
N ALA A 161 -1.19 -11.81 0.19
CA ALA A 161 -0.84 -10.99 1.36
C ALA A 161 -0.51 -11.85 2.58
N SER A 162 -1.26 -12.93 2.82
CA SER A 162 -0.98 -13.87 3.91
C SER A 162 0.38 -14.56 3.73
N TYR A 163 0.71 -14.95 2.51
CA TYR A 163 2.02 -15.52 2.19
C TYR A 163 3.15 -14.50 2.41
N ASN A 164 2.98 -13.25 1.97
CA ASN A 164 3.95 -12.19 2.21
C ASN A 164 4.16 -11.94 3.71
N VAL A 165 3.09 -11.89 4.50
CA VAL A 165 3.20 -11.72 5.97
C VAL A 165 3.91 -12.91 6.60
N TYR A 166 3.65 -14.12 6.15
CA TYR A 166 4.43 -15.30 6.57
C TYR A 166 5.92 -15.13 6.29
N LEU A 167 6.30 -14.69 5.09
CA LEU A 167 7.71 -14.42 4.76
C LEU A 167 8.30 -13.34 5.67
N ILE A 168 7.61 -12.22 5.86
CA ILE A 168 8.05 -11.09 6.70
C ILE A 168 8.29 -11.54 8.14
N THR A 169 7.38 -12.32 8.71
CA THR A 169 7.45 -12.73 10.13
C THR A 169 8.39 -13.90 10.41
N ASN A 170 8.87 -14.61 9.37
CA ASN A 170 9.82 -15.72 9.52
C ASN A 170 11.23 -15.38 9.03
N LEU A 171 11.45 -14.18 8.46
CA LEU A 171 12.78 -13.69 8.07
C LEU A 171 13.40 -12.77 9.14
N SER A 172 12.65 -12.42 10.17
CA SER A 172 13.07 -11.59 11.31
C SER A 172 13.65 -12.42 12.47
#